data_c9e921398ff00213bc916890a8ad5a30
#
_entry.id   c9e921398ff00213bc916890a8ad5a30
#
_cell.length_a   1.000
_cell.length_b   1.000
_cell.length_c   1.000
_cell.angle_alpha   90.00
_cell.angle_beta   90.00
_cell.angle_gamma   90.00
#
_symmetry.space_group_name_H-M   'P 1'
#
loop_
_entity.id
_entity.type
_entity.pdbx_description
1 polymer ?
#
loop_
_entity_poly.entity_id
_entity_poly.type
_entity_poly.pdbx_seq_one_letter_code
_entity_poly.pdbx_strand_id
1 'polypeptide(L)'
;MNNCDGLPLCRVYYLTVPFGLLVALSCLLTHAENLVVAGKLPQAPDNTFSIVVIPDTQKYRGRGTKGAAENEEGVLTNAVFDTWTDWIAANLDRQRIAFVSHVGDIVDKNNREQWALARRCMDKLHGRVPYGISVGNHDMIPGDGDSSLFQEVFPKSRFDGFKWYGGCFEQPSGSVAISGNNANSVQLFEVAGMKFVILHLECNAPDDVLQWANATLHRYRDRRAIVTTHMGLGPREKPKTGRDYFDAPKGRMVWSKCHGQRGNTSQQMWDKCFKMHQNLFLVCCGDQSRTQALRKKSTGQQGNTVHELLSDYGVNGLRVMRFIPTKNQIEVRTWDPLQGALCESTRFVKDRSQHRFTLSYEMSDPRQNEQ
;
A
#
# COMPACT_ATOMS: atom_id res chain seq x y z
N MET A 1 1.33 82.85 -49.86
CA MET A 1 2.45 82.34 -49.07
C MET A 1 1.91 81.48 -48.00
N ASN A 2 2.36 80.22 -48.02
CA ASN A 2 2.38 79.20 -46.99
C ASN A 2 1.10 78.43 -46.68
N ASN A 3 1.04 77.32 -47.22
CA ASN A 3 0.88 75.92 -46.84
C ASN A 3 0.42 75.63 -45.40
N CYS A 4 -0.64 74.85 -45.28
CA CYS A 4 -0.92 74.02 -44.10
C CYS A 4 -1.16 72.58 -44.54
N ASP A 5 -0.28 71.71 -44.09
CA ASP A 5 -0.23 70.27 -44.37
C ASP A 5 -1.29 69.48 -43.59
N GLY A 6 -1.74 68.44 -44.26
CA GLY A 6 -2.77 67.53 -43.70
C GLY A 6 -2.17 66.50 -42.75
N LEU A 7 -2.97 66.13 -41.75
CA LEU A 7 -2.77 64.98 -40.83
C LEU A 7 -3.34 63.70 -41.43
N PRO A 8 -2.66 62.54 -41.29
CA PRO A 8 -3.17 61.29 -41.81
C PRO A 8 -4.18 60.60 -40.83
N LEU A 9 -5.26 60.11 -41.39
CA LEU A 9 -6.28 59.30 -40.76
C LEU A 9 -5.71 57.95 -40.25
N CYS A 10 -5.79 57.74 -38.96
CA CYS A 10 -5.47 56.45 -38.34
C CYS A 10 -6.56 55.44 -38.65
N ARG A 11 -6.28 54.41 -39.47
CA ARG A 11 -7.14 53.27 -39.71
C ARG A 11 -7.03 52.29 -38.56
N VAL A 12 -8.08 52.12 -37.77
CA VAL A 12 -8.22 51.06 -36.77
C VAL A 12 -8.60 49.75 -37.48
N TYR A 13 -7.71 48.79 -37.48
CA TYR A 13 -8.02 47.42 -37.94
C TYR A 13 -8.61 46.63 -36.78
N TYR A 14 -9.85 46.21 -36.88
CA TYR A 14 -10.43 45.21 -36.00
C TYR A 14 -9.95 43.83 -36.44
N LEU A 15 -9.12 43.17 -35.62
CA LEU A 15 -8.82 41.78 -35.78
C LEU A 15 -9.98 40.94 -35.21
N THR A 16 -10.80 40.39 -36.11
CA THR A 16 -11.77 39.37 -35.75
C THR A 16 -11.05 38.04 -35.59
N VAL A 17 -10.89 37.58 -34.35
CA VAL A 17 -10.40 36.22 -34.05
C VAL A 17 -11.54 35.23 -34.31
N PRO A 18 -11.38 34.22 -35.18
CA PRO A 18 -12.45 33.29 -35.48
C PRO A 18 -12.76 32.43 -34.24
N PHE A 19 -14.06 32.29 -33.97
CA PHE A 19 -14.61 31.55 -32.80
C PHE A 19 -14.10 30.11 -32.65
N GLY A 20 -13.56 29.50 -33.71
CA GLY A 20 -12.95 28.18 -33.73
C GLY A 20 -11.62 28.08 -32.97
N LEU A 21 -10.88 29.19 -32.81
CA LEU A 21 -9.59 29.19 -32.13
C LEU A 21 -9.72 29.15 -30.59
N LEU A 22 -10.81 29.73 -30.06
CA LEU A 22 -11.12 29.71 -28.63
C LEU A 22 -11.56 28.34 -28.14
N VAL A 23 -12.28 27.55 -28.96
CA VAL A 23 -12.71 26.19 -28.61
C VAL A 23 -11.52 25.21 -28.63
N ALA A 24 -10.57 25.39 -29.58
CA ALA A 24 -9.37 24.57 -29.64
C ALA A 24 -8.43 24.84 -28.47
N LEU A 25 -8.32 26.09 -27.98
CA LEU A 25 -7.51 26.44 -26.81
C LEU A 25 -8.12 25.92 -25.51
N SER A 26 -9.45 25.87 -25.35
CA SER A 26 -10.11 25.31 -24.18
C SER A 26 -9.98 23.79 -24.13
N CYS A 27 -9.99 23.08 -25.27
CA CYS A 27 -9.74 21.63 -25.34
C CYS A 27 -8.27 21.28 -25.05
N LEU A 28 -7.31 22.13 -25.37
CA LEU A 28 -5.88 21.93 -25.04
C LEU A 28 -5.61 22.15 -23.56
N LEU A 29 -6.32 23.02 -22.87
CA LEU A 29 -6.19 23.27 -21.46
C LEU A 29 -6.72 22.11 -20.59
N THR A 30 -7.73 21.37 -21.07
CA THR A 30 -8.26 20.20 -20.34
C THR A 30 -7.42 18.94 -20.48
N HIS A 31 -6.47 18.87 -21.42
CA HIS A 31 -5.53 17.76 -21.59
C HIS A 31 -4.17 17.99 -20.92
N ALA A 32 -3.89 19.20 -20.41
CA ALA A 32 -2.62 19.52 -19.77
C ALA A 32 -2.49 19.02 -18.31
N GLU A 33 -3.56 18.46 -17.72
CA GLU A 33 -3.57 18.05 -16.31
C GLU A 33 -2.88 16.71 -16.01
N ASN A 34 -2.25 16.06 -16.99
CA ASN A 34 -1.61 14.76 -16.78
C ASN A 34 -0.14 14.66 -17.22
N LEU A 35 0.52 15.75 -17.49
CA LEU A 35 1.97 15.72 -17.67
C LEU A 35 2.63 15.49 -16.30
N VAL A 36 3.00 14.23 -16.03
CA VAL A 36 3.92 13.91 -14.94
C VAL A 36 5.21 14.68 -15.22
N VAL A 37 5.43 15.78 -14.52
CA VAL A 37 6.72 16.47 -14.55
C VAL A 37 7.75 15.43 -14.09
N ALA A 38 8.77 15.17 -14.91
CA ALA A 38 9.81 14.21 -14.59
C ALA A 38 10.30 14.44 -13.16
N GLY A 39 10.23 13.39 -12.32
CA GLY A 39 10.69 13.41 -10.94
C GLY A 39 9.66 13.72 -9.84
N LYS A 40 8.38 14.00 -10.13
CA LYS A 40 7.38 14.25 -9.08
C LYS A 40 6.00 13.72 -9.48
N LEU A 41 5.33 13.02 -8.55
CA LEU A 41 3.89 12.80 -8.68
C LEU A 41 3.15 14.15 -8.64
N PRO A 42 2.13 14.37 -9.48
CA PRO A 42 1.27 15.54 -9.36
C PRO A 42 0.71 15.66 -7.94
N GLN A 43 0.52 16.90 -7.49
CA GLN A 43 -0.13 17.14 -6.20
C GLN A 43 -1.49 16.48 -6.14
N ALA A 44 -1.85 15.93 -4.99
CA ALA A 44 -3.18 15.37 -4.78
C ALA A 44 -4.23 16.49 -4.88
N PRO A 45 -5.31 16.30 -5.68
CA PRO A 45 -6.39 17.27 -5.75
C PRO A 45 -7.05 17.48 -4.38
N ASP A 46 -7.73 18.62 -4.21
CA ASP A 46 -8.54 18.87 -3.03
C ASP A 46 -9.65 17.83 -2.89
N ASN A 47 -10.09 17.58 -1.66
CA ASN A 47 -11.10 16.58 -1.33
C ASN A 47 -10.73 15.14 -1.72
N THR A 48 -9.43 14.86 -1.92
CA THR A 48 -8.89 13.49 -2.08
C THR A 48 -7.93 13.17 -0.93
N PHE A 49 -7.66 11.91 -0.71
CA PHE A 49 -6.59 11.46 0.21
C PHE A 49 -5.92 10.21 -0.35
N SER A 50 -4.77 9.87 0.18
CA SER A 50 -4.02 8.71 -0.25
C SER A 50 -3.73 7.76 0.91
N ILE A 51 -3.77 6.46 0.62
CA ILE A 51 -3.16 5.41 1.43
C ILE A 51 -1.95 4.91 0.65
N VAL A 52 -0.79 4.86 1.31
CA VAL A 52 0.44 4.34 0.70
C VAL A 52 0.70 2.95 1.23
N VAL A 53 0.94 2.00 0.31
CA VAL A 53 1.39 0.65 0.66
C VAL A 53 2.87 0.53 0.36
N ILE A 54 3.63 0.18 1.40
CA ILE A 54 5.05 -0.16 1.31
C ILE A 54 5.13 -1.66 1.04
N PRO A 55 5.67 -2.08 -0.13
CA PRO A 55 5.95 -3.48 -0.41
C PRO A 55 7.08 -4.04 0.45
N ASP A 56 7.42 -5.31 0.22
CA ASP A 56 8.55 -6.00 0.83
C ASP A 56 9.85 -5.19 0.72
N THR A 57 10.51 -4.93 1.85
CA THR A 57 11.69 -4.06 1.94
C THR A 57 13.00 -4.80 2.10
N GLN A 58 13.09 -6.04 1.64
CA GLN A 58 14.21 -6.96 1.78
C GLN A 58 15.46 -6.62 0.95
N LYS A 59 15.74 -5.35 0.67
CA LYS A 59 16.86 -4.92 -0.20
C LYS A 59 18.09 -4.49 0.60
N TYR A 60 18.39 -5.26 1.62
CA TYR A 60 19.58 -5.05 2.44
C TYR A 60 20.87 -5.36 1.67
N ARG A 61 21.90 -4.58 1.92
CA ARG A 61 23.25 -4.69 1.37
C ARG A 61 24.27 -4.59 2.48
N GLY A 62 25.45 -5.21 2.28
CA GLY A 62 26.54 -5.20 3.24
C GLY A 62 26.52 -6.42 4.17
N ARG A 63 27.26 -6.31 5.27
CA ARG A 63 27.48 -7.40 6.22
C ARG A 63 26.17 -8.01 6.72
N GLY A 64 26.13 -9.32 6.84
CA GLY A 64 25.00 -10.05 7.42
C GLY A 64 23.79 -10.20 6.51
N THR A 65 23.87 -9.84 5.23
CA THR A 65 22.80 -10.07 4.26
C THR A 65 22.88 -11.46 3.61
N LYS A 66 21.82 -11.93 2.95
CA LYS A 66 21.79 -13.25 2.28
C LYS A 66 22.81 -13.38 1.15
N GLY A 67 23.16 -12.28 0.48
CA GLY A 67 24.10 -12.26 -0.63
C GLY A 67 25.51 -11.85 -0.23
N ALA A 68 25.76 -11.57 1.04
CA ALA A 68 27.07 -11.17 1.53
C ALA A 68 28.01 -12.39 1.61
N ALA A 69 29.27 -12.21 1.21
CA ALA A 69 30.33 -13.15 1.55
C ALA A 69 30.50 -13.21 3.08
N GLU A 70 30.98 -14.35 3.62
CA GLU A 70 31.20 -14.51 5.07
C GLU A 70 32.07 -13.41 5.69
N ASN A 71 32.96 -12.80 4.90
CA ASN A 71 33.90 -11.76 5.30
C ASN A 71 33.56 -10.38 4.75
N GLU A 72 32.31 -10.12 4.36
CA GLU A 72 31.93 -8.79 3.86
C GLU A 72 31.92 -7.77 5.00
N GLU A 73 32.85 -6.79 4.97
CA GLU A 73 32.99 -5.73 5.99
C GLU A 73 32.09 -4.52 5.72
N GLY A 74 31.34 -4.52 4.63
CA GLY A 74 30.50 -3.39 4.24
C GLY A 74 29.44 -3.03 5.30
N VAL A 75 29.19 -1.73 5.48
CA VAL A 75 28.15 -1.25 6.38
C VAL A 75 26.78 -1.73 5.88
N LEU A 76 25.96 -2.20 6.82
CA LEU A 76 24.59 -2.62 6.51
C LEU A 76 23.74 -1.41 6.09
N THR A 77 23.17 -1.48 4.90
CA THR A 77 22.31 -0.44 4.32
C THR A 77 21.04 -1.03 3.71
N ASN A 78 20.02 -0.21 3.57
CA ASN A 78 18.83 -0.48 2.75
C ASN A 78 18.37 0.83 2.11
N ALA A 79 19.03 1.23 1.04
CA ALA A 79 18.76 2.48 0.34
C ALA A 79 17.33 2.56 -0.22
N VAL A 80 16.72 1.42 -0.53
CA VAL A 80 15.33 1.35 -1.02
C VAL A 80 14.37 1.75 0.07
N PHE A 81 14.44 1.10 1.23
CA PHE A 81 13.55 1.38 2.36
C PHE A 81 13.74 2.80 2.88
N ASP A 82 15.00 3.22 2.99
CA ASP A 82 15.38 4.57 3.40
C ASP A 82 14.77 5.63 2.50
N THR A 83 14.96 5.52 1.18
CA THR A 83 14.40 6.44 0.18
C THR A 83 12.86 6.43 0.16
N TRP A 84 12.24 5.25 0.32
CA TRP A 84 10.78 5.16 0.32
C TRP A 84 10.17 5.86 1.53
N THR A 85 10.74 5.67 2.72
CA THR A 85 10.25 6.34 3.93
C THR A 85 10.57 7.85 3.90
N ASP A 86 11.70 8.27 3.34
CA ASP A 86 12.00 9.70 3.11
C ASP A 86 10.98 10.34 2.16
N TRP A 87 10.68 9.67 1.04
CA TRP A 87 9.69 10.17 0.09
C TRP A 87 8.30 10.30 0.73
N ILE A 88 7.86 9.29 1.47
CA ILE A 88 6.56 9.34 2.18
C ILE A 88 6.55 10.52 3.14
N ALA A 89 7.59 10.64 3.99
CA ALA A 89 7.70 11.69 4.99
C ALA A 89 7.73 13.10 4.39
N ALA A 90 8.35 13.27 3.21
CA ALA A 90 8.43 14.54 2.50
C ALA A 90 7.14 14.89 1.71
N ASN A 91 6.26 13.93 1.49
CA ASN A 91 5.07 14.10 0.65
C ASN A 91 3.74 13.91 1.39
N LEU A 92 3.74 13.91 2.74
CA LEU A 92 2.52 13.72 3.54
C LEU A 92 1.41 14.69 3.11
N ASP A 93 1.71 15.98 3.08
CA ASP A 93 0.75 17.02 2.71
C ASP A 93 0.49 17.05 1.21
N ARG A 94 1.57 17.02 0.39
CA ARG A 94 1.49 17.12 -1.06
C ARG A 94 0.63 16.00 -1.67
N GLN A 95 0.75 14.77 -1.13
CA GLN A 95 -0.03 13.61 -1.58
C GLN A 95 -1.23 13.32 -0.68
N ARG A 96 -1.49 14.16 0.34
CA ARG A 96 -2.58 13.99 1.32
C ARG A 96 -2.60 12.56 1.87
N ILE A 97 -1.44 12.09 2.35
CA ILE A 97 -1.27 10.72 2.86
C ILE A 97 -1.92 10.63 4.23
N ALA A 98 -3.03 9.89 4.31
CA ALA A 98 -3.78 9.69 5.54
C ALA A 98 -3.33 8.44 6.32
N PHE A 99 -2.74 7.48 5.62
CA PHE A 99 -2.30 6.21 6.21
C PHE A 99 -1.17 5.56 5.41
N VAL A 100 -0.30 4.83 6.11
CA VAL A 100 0.76 4.02 5.51
C VAL A 100 0.64 2.57 5.98
N SER A 101 0.66 1.62 5.05
CA SER A 101 0.55 0.19 5.32
C SER A 101 1.79 -0.54 4.80
N HIS A 102 2.46 -1.34 5.63
CA HIS A 102 3.57 -2.20 5.21
C HIS A 102 3.08 -3.65 5.12
N VAL A 103 3.32 -4.32 3.98
CA VAL A 103 2.79 -5.66 3.73
C VAL A 103 3.60 -6.80 4.35
N GLY A 104 4.69 -6.50 5.06
CA GLY A 104 5.57 -7.51 5.65
C GLY A 104 6.86 -7.71 4.88
N ASP A 105 7.66 -8.69 5.31
CA ASP A 105 9.03 -8.92 4.84
C ASP A 105 9.86 -7.63 4.92
N ILE A 106 9.88 -7.10 6.13
CA ILE A 106 10.58 -5.86 6.47
C ILE A 106 12.08 -6.08 6.42
N VAL A 107 12.52 -7.24 6.93
CA VAL A 107 13.92 -7.69 6.93
C VAL A 107 14.14 -8.82 5.93
N ASP A 108 15.38 -8.98 5.47
CA ASP A 108 15.79 -10.11 4.63
C ASP A 108 16.25 -11.30 5.48
N LYS A 109 16.96 -11.00 6.56
CA LYS A 109 17.32 -11.94 7.63
C LYS A 109 16.77 -11.44 8.96
N ASN A 110 16.11 -12.32 9.70
CA ASN A 110 15.58 -12.01 11.03
C ASN A 110 16.72 -11.86 12.05
N ASN A 111 17.43 -10.74 12.02
CA ASN A 111 18.53 -10.41 12.94
C ASN A 111 18.45 -8.97 13.45
N ARG A 112 19.03 -8.70 14.61
CA ARG A 112 18.96 -7.41 15.31
C ARG A 112 19.49 -6.23 14.50
N GLU A 113 20.50 -6.44 13.66
CA GLU A 113 21.11 -5.38 12.87
C GLU A 113 20.16 -4.88 11.78
N GLN A 114 19.50 -5.81 11.05
CA GLN A 114 18.50 -5.44 10.05
C GLN A 114 17.26 -4.82 10.70
N TRP A 115 16.82 -5.32 11.84
CA TRP A 115 15.73 -4.75 12.60
C TRP A 115 16.02 -3.33 13.10
N ALA A 116 17.25 -3.06 13.56
CA ALA A 116 17.65 -1.72 13.97
C ALA A 116 17.61 -0.72 12.78
N LEU A 117 17.99 -1.17 11.58
CA LEU A 117 17.88 -0.35 10.37
C LEU A 117 16.42 -0.15 9.99
N ALA A 118 15.61 -1.20 9.97
CA ALA A 118 14.17 -1.14 9.69
C ALA A 118 13.46 -0.14 10.63
N ARG A 119 13.83 -0.19 11.94
CA ARG A 119 13.31 0.76 12.93
C ARG A 119 13.63 2.19 12.55
N ARG A 120 14.88 2.51 12.18
CA ARG A 120 15.28 3.86 11.78
C ARG A 120 14.50 4.36 10.56
N CYS A 121 14.26 3.48 9.57
CA CYS A 121 13.43 3.83 8.41
C CYS A 121 12.00 4.19 8.82
N MET A 122 11.36 3.36 9.64
CA MET A 122 9.98 3.59 10.08
C MET A 122 9.85 4.73 11.10
N ASP A 123 10.92 5.09 11.82
CA ASP A 123 10.93 6.22 12.74
C ASP A 123 10.67 7.57 12.03
N LYS A 124 11.01 7.67 10.73
CA LYS A 124 10.71 8.85 9.90
C LYS A 124 9.21 9.12 9.75
N LEU A 125 8.38 8.09 9.92
CA LEU A 125 6.92 8.16 9.80
C LEU A 125 6.23 8.24 11.17
N HIS A 126 6.92 7.79 12.23
CA HIS A 126 6.35 7.66 13.55
C HIS A 126 5.97 9.01 14.16
N GLY A 127 4.72 9.11 14.64
CA GLY A 127 4.16 10.38 15.16
C GLY A 127 3.77 11.39 14.09
N ARG A 128 4.03 11.13 12.80
CA ARG A 128 3.71 12.05 11.71
C ARG A 128 2.52 11.61 10.86
N VAL A 129 2.32 10.31 10.73
CA VAL A 129 1.20 9.71 9.99
C VAL A 129 0.82 8.39 10.65
N PRO A 130 -0.48 8.02 10.71
CA PRO A 130 -0.89 6.69 11.12
C PRO A 130 -0.30 5.62 10.21
N TYR A 131 0.20 4.52 10.80
CA TYR A 131 0.69 3.40 10.02
C TYR A 131 0.50 2.07 10.75
N GLY A 132 0.53 0.98 9.97
CA GLY A 132 0.53 -0.38 10.47
C GLY A 132 1.49 -1.27 9.67
N ILE A 133 1.87 -2.39 10.26
CA ILE A 133 2.87 -3.30 9.70
C ILE A 133 2.35 -4.73 9.84
N SER A 134 2.27 -5.47 8.72
CA SER A 134 2.11 -6.92 8.73
C SER A 134 3.45 -7.60 8.93
N VAL A 135 3.45 -8.74 9.62
CA VAL A 135 4.66 -9.55 9.78
C VAL A 135 4.77 -10.53 8.63
N GLY A 136 5.86 -10.48 7.89
CA GLY A 136 6.15 -11.39 6.78
C GLY A 136 6.86 -12.67 7.23
N ASN A 137 7.14 -13.57 6.28
CA ASN A 137 7.83 -14.83 6.60
C ASN A 137 9.32 -14.66 6.88
N HIS A 138 9.94 -13.57 6.40
CA HIS A 138 11.33 -13.25 6.76
C HIS A 138 11.43 -12.53 8.10
N ASP A 139 10.32 -12.04 8.62
CA ASP A 139 10.22 -11.31 9.88
C ASP A 139 10.00 -12.23 11.09
N MET A 140 9.90 -13.55 10.86
CA MET A 140 9.70 -14.57 11.87
C MET A 140 10.58 -15.80 11.63
N ILE A 141 10.63 -16.71 12.59
CA ILE A 141 11.27 -18.01 12.41
C ILE A 141 10.29 -18.88 11.60
N PRO A 142 10.67 -19.30 10.37
CA PRO A 142 9.78 -20.09 9.51
C PRO A 142 9.40 -21.43 10.15
N GLY A 143 8.12 -21.78 10.06
CA GLY A 143 7.56 -23.00 10.63
C GLY A 143 7.08 -22.85 12.06
N ASP A 144 7.72 -22.03 12.88
CA ASP A 144 7.36 -21.81 14.29
C ASP A 144 6.43 -20.60 14.47
N GLY A 145 6.49 -19.61 13.55
CA GLY A 145 5.73 -18.38 13.64
C GLY A 145 6.23 -17.42 14.73
N ASP A 146 7.46 -17.63 15.23
CA ASP A 146 8.08 -16.77 16.23
C ASP A 146 8.51 -15.45 15.59
N SER A 147 7.86 -14.36 15.98
CA SER A 147 8.12 -12.98 15.56
C SER A 147 8.70 -12.11 16.68
N SER A 148 9.39 -12.70 17.66
CA SER A 148 9.87 -12.02 18.87
C SER A 148 10.74 -10.80 18.56
N LEU A 149 11.62 -10.84 17.55
CA LEU A 149 12.43 -9.67 17.16
C LEU A 149 11.60 -8.54 16.58
N PHE A 150 10.56 -8.84 15.77
CA PHE A 150 9.61 -7.83 15.35
C PHE A 150 8.90 -7.20 16.55
N GLN A 151 8.43 -8.01 17.48
CA GLN A 151 7.72 -7.58 18.68
C GLN A 151 8.59 -6.74 19.61
N GLU A 152 9.90 -7.01 19.67
CA GLU A 152 10.88 -6.20 20.40
C GLU A 152 11.05 -4.81 19.76
N VAL A 153 11.09 -4.74 18.44
CA VAL A 153 11.38 -3.51 17.68
C VAL A 153 10.14 -2.65 17.48
N PHE A 154 8.99 -3.27 17.25
CA PHE A 154 7.70 -2.62 17.05
C PHE A 154 6.64 -3.08 18.08
N PRO A 155 6.95 -2.97 19.40
CA PRO A 155 6.03 -3.42 20.43
C PRO A 155 4.74 -2.59 20.43
N LYS A 156 3.67 -3.12 21.01
CA LYS A 156 2.41 -2.40 21.21
C LYS A 156 2.63 -1.09 21.97
N SER A 157 3.54 -1.06 22.95
CA SER A 157 3.88 0.13 23.73
C SER A 157 4.41 1.31 22.90
N ARG A 158 4.96 1.03 21.71
CA ARG A 158 5.35 2.08 20.76
C ARG A 158 4.14 2.83 20.20
N PHE A 159 3.00 2.19 20.10
CA PHE A 159 1.79 2.71 19.47
C PHE A 159 0.74 3.15 20.50
N ASP A 160 0.86 2.68 21.74
CA ASP A 160 -0.03 3.09 22.82
C ASP A 160 -0.01 4.61 22.99
N GLY A 161 -1.18 5.20 23.17
CA GLY A 161 -1.36 6.66 23.26
C GLY A 161 -1.68 7.35 21.94
N PHE A 162 -1.46 6.74 20.78
CA PHE A 162 -1.98 7.29 19.53
C PHE A 162 -3.47 6.97 19.38
N LYS A 163 -4.29 7.97 19.13
CA LYS A 163 -5.76 7.82 18.96
C LYS A 163 -6.14 6.90 17.80
N TRP A 164 -5.25 6.72 16.84
CA TRP A 164 -5.45 5.85 15.70
C TRP A 164 -5.05 4.39 15.95
N TYR A 165 -4.38 4.08 17.07
CA TYR A 165 -4.05 2.70 17.42
C TYR A 165 -5.22 2.06 18.18
N GLY A 166 -5.85 1.06 17.58
CA GLY A 166 -7.01 0.38 18.15
C GLY A 166 -6.68 -0.85 18.98
N GLY A 167 -5.38 -1.17 19.14
CA GLY A 167 -4.87 -2.32 19.89
C GLY A 167 -4.36 -3.46 19.00
N CYS A 168 -4.10 -4.59 19.60
CA CYS A 168 -3.53 -5.78 18.96
C CYS A 168 -4.16 -7.07 19.51
N PHE A 169 -3.88 -8.18 18.82
CA PHE A 169 -4.15 -9.51 19.33
C PHE A 169 -3.26 -9.80 20.55
N GLU A 170 -3.86 -10.30 21.60
CA GLU A 170 -3.15 -10.73 22.81
C GLU A 170 -3.37 -12.24 23.01
N GLN A 171 -2.26 -12.96 23.15
CA GLN A 171 -2.29 -14.40 23.39
C GLN A 171 -2.92 -14.71 24.75
N PRO A 172 -3.95 -15.55 24.82
CA PRO A 172 -4.59 -15.93 26.08
C PRO A 172 -3.64 -16.67 27.04
N SER A 173 -2.62 -17.35 26.52
CA SER A 173 -1.68 -18.16 27.29
C SER A 173 -0.46 -17.41 27.83
N GLY A 174 -0.34 -16.11 27.54
CA GLY A 174 0.81 -15.30 27.95
C GLY A 174 2.12 -15.57 27.19
N SER A 175 2.15 -16.49 26.22
CA SER A 175 3.28 -16.63 25.29
C SER A 175 3.23 -15.53 24.25
N VAL A 176 4.15 -14.57 24.34
CA VAL A 176 4.18 -13.40 23.48
C VAL A 176 4.97 -13.61 22.17
N ALA A 177 5.80 -14.65 22.09
CA ALA A 177 6.68 -14.84 20.94
C ALA A 177 5.93 -15.12 19.64
N ILE A 178 4.77 -15.76 19.70
CA ILE A 178 3.97 -16.14 18.55
C ILE A 178 2.69 -15.31 18.56
N SER A 179 2.45 -14.59 17.47
CA SER A 179 1.21 -13.83 17.18
C SER A 179 0.87 -12.67 18.13
N GLY A 180 1.58 -12.50 19.27
CA GLY A 180 1.30 -11.50 20.29
C GLY A 180 1.93 -10.12 20.04
N ASN A 181 1.81 -9.23 21.02
CA ASN A 181 2.51 -7.95 21.16
C ASN A 181 2.70 -7.17 19.83
N ASN A 182 1.61 -6.82 19.17
CA ASN A 182 1.58 -6.05 17.92
C ASN A 182 1.92 -6.81 16.63
N ALA A 183 2.17 -8.14 16.66
CA ALA A 183 2.32 -8.93 15.44
C ALA A 183 1.02 -8.93 14.59
N ASN A 184 -0.12 -8.76 15.27
CA ASN A 184 -1.44 -8.56 14.66
C ASN A 184 -2.09 -7.34 15.30
N SER A 185 -2.38 -6.31 14.52
CA SER A 185 -2.82 -5.02 15.06
C SER A 185 -3.97 -4.40 14.28
N VAL A 186 -4.68 -3.49 14.92
CA VAL A 186 -5.78 -2.72 14.32
C VAL A 186 -5.53 -1.22 14.45
N GLN A 187 -5.75 -0.49 13.37
CA GLN A 187 -5.65 0.96 13.31
C GLN A 187 -7.00 1.55 12.90
N LEU A 188 -7.33 2.69 13.51
CA LEU A 188 -8.59 3.40 13.33
C LEU A 188 -8.28 4.84 12.93
N PHE A 189 -8.82 5.32 11.83
CA PHE A 189 -8.66 6.72 11.45
C PHE A 189 -9.89 7.23 10.72
N GLU A 190 -9.96 8.55 10.59
CA GLU A 190 -11.04 9.23 9.87
C GLU A 190 -10.43 10.26 8.93
N VAL A 191 -10.92 10.29 7.72
CA VAL A 191 -10.48 11.23 6.68
C VAL A 191 -11.61 11.49 5.68
N ALA A 192 -11.77 12.73 5.26
CA ALA A 192 -12.82 13.14 4.32
C ALA A 192 -14.23 12.65 4.74
N GLY A 193 -14.55 12.70 6.03
CA GLY A 193 -15.82 12.25 6.59
C GLY A 193 -16.02 10.73 6.66
N MET A 194 -15.05 9.95 6.23
CA MET A 194 -15.12 8.48 6.23
C MET A 194 -14.31 7.87 7.36
N LYS A 195 -14.89 6.86 8.01
CA LYS A 195 -14.27 6.09 9.09
C LYS A 195 -13.66 4.81 8.54
N PHE A 196 -12.41 4.57 8.89
CA PHE A 196 -11.68 3.37 8.46
C PHE A 196 -11.25 2.52 9.65
N VAL A 197 -11.20 1.21 9.41
CA VAL A 197 -10.52 0.23 10.24
C VAL A 197 -9.55 -0.55 9.34
N ILE A 198 -8.29 -0.62 9.74
CA ILE A 198 -7.28 -1.42 9.03
C ILE A 198 -6.73 -2.47 9.99
N LEU A 199 -6.78 -3.74 9.59
CA LEU A 199 -6.11 -4.81 10.29
C LEU A 199 -4.81 -5.14 9.58
N HIS A 200 -3.73 -5.23 10.34
CA HIS A 200 -2.46 -5.81 9.90
C HIS A 200 -2.34 -7.19 10.53
N LEU A 201 -2.37 -8.22 9.70
CA LEU A 201 -2.29 -9.61 10.11
C LEU A 201 -0.95 -10.21 9.68
N GLU A 202 -0.39 -11.03 10.54
CA GLU A 202 0.83 -11.77 10.24
C GLU A 202 0.65 -12.75 9.07
N CYS A 203 1.75 -13.17 8.48
CA CYS A 203 1.79 -14.15 7.40
C CYS A 203 1.16 -15.48 7.84
N ASN A 204 0.18 -15.98 7.08
CA ASN A 204 -0.52 -17.23 7.37
C ASN A 204 -1.16 -17.29 8.77
N ALA A 205 -1.82 -16.23 9.18
CA ALA A 205 -2.40 -16.04 10.50
C ALA A 205 -3.15 -17.30 11.01
N PRO A 206 -2.85 -17.78 12.24
CA PRO A 206 -3.54 -18.93 12.85
C PRO A 206 -5.01 -18.67 13.16
N ASP A 207 -5.74 -19.73 13.53
CA ASP A 207 -7.19 -19.66 13.74
C ASP A 207 -7.59 -18.73 14.89
N ASP A 208 -6.83 -18.67 15.96
CA ASP A 208 -7.05 -17.76 17.09
C ASP A 208 -6.93 -16.29 16.67
N VAL A 209 -5.94 -15.98 15.84
CA VAL A 209 -5.79 -14.65 15.23
C VAL A 209 -6.96 -14.34 14.29
N LEU A 210 -7.40 -15.30 13.48
CA LEU A 210 -8.56 -15.11 12.59
C LEU A 210 -9.86 -14.93 13.37
N GLN A 211 -10.03 -15.59 14.53
CA GLN A 211 -11.16 -15.36 15.42
C GLN A 211 -11.15 -13.94 15.98
N TRP A 212 -9.98 -13.45 16.42
CA TRP A 212 -9.83 -12.07 16.87
C TRP A 212 -10.10 -11.08 15.72
N ALA A 213 -9.60 -11.36 14.51
CA ALA A 213 -9.84 -10.54 13.33
C ALA A 213 -11.34 -10.47 13.00
N ASN A 214 -12.05 -11.60 13.05
CA ASN A 214 -13.51 -11.65 12.87
C ASN A 214 -14.23 -10.79 13.90
N ALA A 215 -13.91 -10.95 15.18
CA ALA A 215 -14.50 -10.15 16.26
C ALA A 215 -14.22 -8.65 16.08
N THR A 216 -13.02 -8.30 15.67
CA THR A 216 -12.60 -6.91 15.43
C THR A 216 -13.34 -6.31 14.24
N LEU A 217 -13.41 -6.98 13.10
CA LEU A 217 -14.14 -6.49 11.92
C LEU A 217 -15.64 -6.37 12.20
N HIS A 218 -16.21 -7.29 12.99
CA HIS A 218 -17.60 -7.19 13.42
C HIS A 218 -17.82 -6.01 14.38
N ARG A 219 -16.93 -5.80 15.35
CA ARG A 219 -16.98 -4.65 16.29
C ARG A 219 -17.00 -3.31 15.55
N TYR A 220 -16.20 -3.20 14.47
CA TYR A 220 -16.06 -1.98 13.68
C TYR A 220 -16.80 -2.05 12.33
N ARG A 221 -17.95 -2.75 12.29
CA ARG A 221 -18.74 -2.93 11.06
C ARG A 221 -19.32 -1.63 10.48
N ASP A 222 -19.34 -0.56 11.26
CA ASP A 222 -19.69 0.81 10.84
C ASP A 222 -18.54 1.54 10.12
N ARG A 223 -17.34 0.95 10.11
CA ARG A 223 -16.14 1.49 9.46
C ARG A 223 -15.82 0.73 8.18
N ARG A 224 -15.23 1.41 7.22
CA ARG A 224 -14.72 0.83 5.98
C ARG A 224 -13.46 0.02 6.30
N ALA A 225 -13.48 -1.28 6.00
CA ALA A 225 -12.43 -2.18 6.44
C ALA A 225 -11.42 -2.47 5.33
N ILE A 226 -10.15 -2.42 5.70
CA ILE A 226 -9.00 -2.88 4.91
C ILE A 226 -8.27 -3.94 5.74
N VAL A 227 -7.82 -4.99 5.09
CA VAL A 227 -6.91 -5.98 5.69
C VAL A 227 -5.58 -5.91 4.94
N THR A 228 -4.49 -5.83 5.67
CA THR A 228 -3.14 -6.03 5.15
C THR A 228 -2.58 -7.30 5.77
N THR A 229 -2.08 -8.18 4.94
CA THR A 229 -1.38 -9.40 5.35
C THR A 229 -0.20 -9.61 4.42
N HIS A 230 0.65 -10.61 4.70
CA HIS A 230 1.82 -10.79 3.85
C HIS A 230 1.53 -11.75 2.69
N MET A 231 1.21 -13.00 2.96
CA MET A 231 0.98 -14.03 1.95
C MET A 231 -0.48 -14.08 1.51
N GLY A 232 -0.78 -13.55 0.32
CA GLY A 232 -2.14 -13.45 -0.21
C GLY A 232 -2.29 -14.04 -1.61
N LEU A 233 -1.99 -13.23 -2.62
CA LEU A 233 -2.06 -13.60 -4.03
C LEU A 233 -0.69 -14.07 -4.54
N GLY A 234 -0.70 -15.06 -5.47
CA GLY A 234 0.52 -15.58 -6.06
C GLY A 234 0.25 -16.88 -6.83
N PRO A 235 1.27 -17.77 -6.98
CA PRO A 235 1.06 -19.14 -7.44
C PRO A 235 0.06 -19.84 -6.52
N ARG A 236 -1.02 -20.39 -7.10
CA ARG A 236 -2.08 -21.04 -6.30
C ARG A 236 -1.51 -22.19 -5.49
N GLU A 237 -0.79 -23.09 -6.16
CA GLU A 237 -0.11 -24.24 -5.54
C GLU A 237 1.34 -23.87 -5.19
N LYS A 238 1.91 -24.57 -4.20
CA LYS A 238 3.31 -24.39 -3.85
C LYS A 238 4.22 -24.77 -5.02
N PRO A 239 5.00 -23.82 -5.55
CA PRO A 239 5.90 -24.11 -6.66
C PRO A 239 7.00 -25.11 -6.26
N LYS A 240 7.28 -26.07 -7.14
CA LYS A 240 8.33 -27.09 -6.93
C LYS A 240 9.70 -26.57 -7.38
N THR A 241 9.74 -25.75 -8.41
CA THR A 241 10.96 -25.20 -8.98
C THR A 241 10.89 -23.66 -9.09
N GLY A 242 12.04 -23.02 -9.29
CA GLY A 242 12.09 -21.56 -9.53
C GLY A 242 11.29 -21.12 -10.76
N ARG A 243 11.16 -21.99 -11.77
CA ARG A 243 10.38 -21.72 -12.99
C ARG A 243 8.87 -21.72 -12.72
N ASP A 244 8.40 -22.63 -11.88
CA ASP A 244 6.98 -22.75 -11.58
C ASP A 244 6.41 -21.47 -10.93
N TYR A 245 7.24 -20.64 -10.28
CA TYR A 245 6.80 -19.33 -9.79
C TYR A 245 6.33 -18.41 -10.91
N PHE A 246 6.84 -18.57 -12.13
CA PHE A 246 6.43 -17.76 -13.27
C PHE A 246 5.23 -18.36 -13.99
N ASP A 247 5.27 -19.66 -14.22
CA ASP A 247 4.34 -20.36 -15.12
C ASP A 247 3.06 -20.85 -14.41
N ALA A 248 3.10 -21.02 -13.08
CA ALA A 248 1.95 -21.50 -12.29
C ALA A 248 0.72 -20.60 -12.40
N PRO A 249 -0.50 -21.16 -12.36
CA PRO A 249 -1.73 -20.42 -12.26
C PRO A 249 -1.72 -19.49 -11.04
N LYS A 250 -2.11 -18.21 -11.23
CA LYS A 250 -2.11 -17.19 -10.18
C LYS A 250 -3.50 -17.05 -9.55
N GLY A 251 -3.50 -16.73 -8.27
CA GLY A 251 -4.72 -16.50 -7.49
C GLY A 251 -4.43 -16.47 -6.00
N ARG A 252 -5.43 -16.72 -5.16
CA ARG A 252 -5.18 -16.95 -3.73
C ARG A 252 -4.39 -18.24 -3.54
N MET A 253 -3.34 -18.13 -2.73
CA MET A 253 -2.45 -19.25 -2.46
C MET A 253 -3.14 -20.28 -1.56
N VAL A 254 -3.05 -21.57 -1.90
CA VAL A 254 -3.63 -22.70 -1.14
C VAL A 254 -2.55 -23.46 -0.37
N TRP A 255 -1.44 -22.80 -0.05
CA TRP A 255 -0.33 -23.32 0.72
C TRP A 255 0.16 -22.28 1.73
N SER A 256 0.87 -22.72 2.75
CA SER A 256 1.40 -21.89 3.84
C SER A 256 2.86 -22.23 4.13
N LYS A 257 3.58 -21.37 4.89
CA LYS A 257 4.99 -21.55 5.19
C LYS A 257 5.43 -21.05 6.58
N CYS A 258 4.57 -20.34 7.33
CA CYS A 258 5.00 -19.61 8.51
C CYS A 258 4.75 -20.34 9.84
N HIS A 259 3.59 -20.94 10.03
CA HIS A 259 3.15 -21.51 11.31
C HIS A 259 2.97 -23.04 11.29
N GLY A 260 3.67 -23.72 10.38
CA GLY A 260 3.50 -25.16 10.22
C GLY A 260 2.02 -25.52 9.97
N GLN A 261 1.51 -26.48 10.71
CA GLN A 261 0.11 -26.92 10.58
C GLN A 261 -0.92 -25.94 11.19
N ARG A 262 -0.48 -25.00 12.03
CA ARG A 262 -1.36 -23.98 12.63
C ARG A 262 -1.70 -22.86 11.65
N GLY A 263 -0.88 -22.65 10.63
CA GLY A 263 -1.01 -21.56 9.69
C GLY A 263 -2.11 -21.77 8.67
N ASN A 264 -2.86 -20.72 8.38
CA ASN A 264 -3.87 -20.72 7.34
C ASN A 264 -3.28 -20.29 6.00
N THR A 265 -3.68 -20.98 4.94
CA THR A 265 -3.44 -20.53 3.56
C THR A 265 -4.26 -19.26 3.29
N SER A 266 -3.88 -18.51 2.26
CA SER A 266 -4.66 -17.33 1.87
C SER A 266 -6.13 -17.66 1.54
N GLN A 267 -6.37 -18.83 0.92
CA GLN A 267 -7.74 -19.29 0.67
C GLN A 267 -8.50 -19.60 1.97
N GLN A 268 -7.83 -20.20 2.96
CA GLN A 268 -8.45 -20.47 4.28
C GLN A 268 -8.73 -19.17 5.05
N MET A 269 -7.81 -18.18 5.02
CA MET A 269 -8.05 -16.87 5.62
C MET A 269 -9.26 -16.16 5.00
N TRP A 270 -9.40 -16.26 3.67
CA TRP A 270 -10.58 -15.77 2.96
C TRP A 270 -11.85 -16.48 3.43
N ASP A 271 -11.82 -17.81 3.48
CA ASP A 271 -12.99 -18.62 3.81
C ASP A 271 -13.40 -18.51 5.27
N LYS A 272 -12.45 -18.43 6.20
CA LYS A 272 -12.67 -18.39 7.65
C LYS A 272 -12.94 -16.97 8.18
N CYS A 273 -12.52 -15.92 7.44
CA CYS A 273 -12.61 -14.55 7.92
C CYS A 273 -13.09 -13.57 6.84
N PHE A 274 -12.28 -13.30 5.83
CA PHE A 274 -12.42 -12.09 5.01
C PHE A 274 -13.75 -11.99 4.27
N LYS A 275 -14.25 -13.10 3.68
CA LYS A 275 -15.51 -13.10 2.91
C LYS A 275 -16.76 -12.81 3.75
N MET A 276 -16.67 -12.91 5.08
CA MET A 276 -17.84 -12.79 5.96
C MET A 276 -18.23 -11.33 6.23
N HIS A 277 -17.33 -10.38 5.99
CA HIS A 277 -17.48 -8.99 6.42
C HIS A 277 -17.92 -8.09 5.28
N GLN A 278 -19.14 -7.53 5.40
CA GLN A 278 -19.70 -6.61 4.41
C GLN A 278 -18.90 -5.31 4.27
N ASN A 279 -18.31 -4.85 5.37
CA ASN A 279 -17.52 -3.63 5.39
C ASN A 279 -16.09 -3.78 4.83
N LEU A 280 -15.62 -5.02 4.60
CA LEU A 280 -14.32 -5.28 3.97
C LEU A 280 -14.41 -5.02 2.46
N PHE A 281 -13.56 -4.14 1.95
CA PHE A 281 -13.51 -3.80 0.51
C PHE A 281 -12.13 -3.96 -0.11
N LEU A 282 -11.06 -4.06 0.70
CA LEU A 282 -9.69 -4.10 0.21
C LEU A 282 -8.83 -5.05 1.05
N VAL A 283 -8.04 -5.88 0.37
CA VAL A 283 -6.97 -6.70 0.96
C VAL A 283 -5.66 -6.38 0.23
N CYS A 284 -4.62 -6.02 0.98
CA CYS A 284 -3.26 -5.78 0.48
C CYS A 284 -2.32 -6.91 0.92
N CYS A 285 -1.42 -7.35 0.03
CA CYS A 285 -0.45 -8.39 0.34
C CYS A 285 0.89 -8.21 -0.41
N GLY A 286 1.93 -8.96 0.02
CA GLY A 286 3.27 -9.03 -0.53
C GLY A 286 3.71 -10.47 -0.85
N ASP A 287 4.94 -10.86 -0.48
CA ASP A 287 5.52 -12.23 -0.52
C ASP A 287 5.92 -12.76 -1.90
N GLN A 288 5.55 -12.15 -3.01
CA GLN A 288 5.71 -12.81 -4.30
C GLN A 288 6.53 -12.00 -5.31
N SER A 289 7.82 -11.82 -5.03
CA SER A 289 8.76 -11.01 -5.83
C SER A 289 8.89 -11.44 -7.31
N ARG A 290 8.50 -12.68 -7.66
CA ARG A 290 8.46 -13.18 -9.04
C ARG A 290 7.11 -12.94 -9.72
N THR A 291 6.06 -12.64 -8.96
CA THR A 291 4.75 -12.21 -9.46
C THR A 291 4.63 -10.68 -9.45
N GLN A 292 5.20 -10.03 -8.46
CA GLN A 292 5.32 -8.59 -8.20
C GLN A 292 4.00 -7.83 -8.08
N ALA A 293 3.10 -7.99 -9.03
CA ALA A 293 1.80 -7.35 -9.04
C ALA A 293 0.74 -8.32 -9.54
N LEU A 294 -0.37 -8.38 -8.82
CA LEU A 294 -1.56 -9.11 -9.21
C LEU A 294 -2.76 -8.44 -8.55
N ARG A 295 -3.87 -8.39 -9.25
CA ARG A 295 -5.14 -7.91 -8.71
C ARG A 295 -6.24 -8.92 -8.95
N LYS A 296 -7.11 -9.07 -7.95
CA LYS A 296 -8.27 -9.93 -7.98
C LYS A 296 -9.48 -9.17 -7.43
N LYS A 297 -10.61 -9.32 -8.08
CA LYS A 297 -11.92 -8.87 -7.57
C LYS A 297 -12.67 -10.10 -7.08
N SER A 298 -13.14 -10.04 -5.85
CA SER A 298 -13.87 -11.13 -5.20
C SER A 298 -15.19 -10.62 -4.64
N THR A 299 -16.14 -11.53 -4.46
CA THR A 299 -17.44 -11.23 -3.86
C THR A 299 -17.50 -11.84 -2.47
N GLY A 300 -17.76 -11.01 -1.46
CA GLY A 300 -18.02 -11.46 -0.10
C GLY A 300 -19.39 -12.14 0.05
N GLN A 301 -19.64 -12.76 1.18
CA GLN A 301 -20.91 -13.46 1.46
C GLN A 301 -22.13 -12.53 1.42
N GLN A 302 -21.92 -11.24 1.72
CA GLN A 302 -22.98 -10.22 1.71
C GLN A 302 -23.14 -9.52 0.35
N GLY A 303 -22.50 -10.07 -0.72
CA GLY A 303 -22.53 -9.48 -2.05
C GLY A 303 -21.56 -8.30 -2.26
N ASN A 304 -20.85 -7.87 -1.23
CA ASN A 304 -19.88 -6.79 -1.33
C ASN A 304 -18.69 -7.17 -2.21
N THR A 305 -18.16 -6.18 -2.93
CA THR A 305 -16.92 -6.31 -3.69
C THR A 305 -15.72 -6.17 -2.76
N VAL A 306 -14.78 -7.12 -2.82
CA VAL A 306 -13.47 -7.05 -2.16
C VAL A 306 -12.39 -7.06 -3.24
N HIS A 307 -11.59 -6.00 -3.26
CA HIS A 307 -10.40 -5.91 -4.11
C HIS A 307 -9.21 -6.53 -3.36
N GLU A 308 -8.48 -7.42 -3.99
CA GLU A 308 -7.27 -8.04 -3.45
C GLU A 308 -6.09 -7.61 -4.32
N LEU A 309 -5.07 -7.02 -3.72
CA LEU A 309 -3.93 -6.41 -4.40
C LEU A 309 -2.62 -6.97 -3.87
N LEU A 310 -1.86 -7.64 -4.74
CA LEU A 310 -0.47 -7.99 -4.49
C LEU A 310 0.43 -6.81 -4.89
N SER A 311 1.39 -6.51 -4.03
CA SER A 311 2.46 -5.54 -4.29
C SER A 311 3.75 -6.02 -3.65
N ASP A 312 4.64 -6.61 -4.46
CA ASP A 312 5.99 -7.00 -4.05
C ASP A 312 6.97 -6.62 -5.17
N TYR A 313 7.22 -5.33 -5.26
CA TYR A 313 7.99 -4.74 -6.37
C TYR A 313 9.51 -4.80 -6.18
N GLY A 314 9.97 -5.15 -5.00
CA GLY A 314 11.38 -5.12 -4.66
C GLY A 314 11.96 -3.71 -4.64
N VAL A 315 12.42 -3.18 -5.76
CA VAL A 315 12.99 -1.82 -5.86
C VAL A 315 12.11 -0.85 -6.64
N ASN A 316 11.06 -1.34 -7.33
CA ASN A 316 10.37 -0.56 -8.36
C ASN A 316 9.21 0.29 -7.84
N GLY A 317 9.00 0.37 -6.54
CA GLY A 317 8.19 1.44 -6.00
C GLY A 317 7.08 1.09 -5.03
N LEU A 318 6.53 2.15 -4.50
CA LEU A 318 5.42 2.21 -3.57
C LEU A 318 4.09 2.13 -4.32
N ARG A 319 3.09 1.52 -3.71
CA ARG A 319 1.72 1.59 -4.19
C ARG A 319 1.03 2.82 -3.56
N VAL A 320 0.69 3.81 -4.38
CA VAL A 320 -0.07 4.99 -3.94
C VAL A 320 -1.52 4.83 -4.37
N MET A 321 -2.41 4.67 -3.42
CA MET A 321 -3.85 4.52 -3.63
C MET A 321 -4.54 5.85 -3.29
N ARG A 322 -4.99 6.58 -4.30
CA ARG A 322 -5.68 7.86 -4.15
C ARG A 322 -7.18 7.66 -4.18
N PHE A 323 -7.81 7.95 -3.08
CA PHE A 323 -9.25 7.94 -2.91
C PHE A 323 -9.85 9.26 -3.43
N ILE A 324 -10.83 9.15 -4.31
CA ILE A 324 -11.54 10.28 -4.93
C ILE A 324 -13.03 10.13 -4.61
N PRO A 325 -13.48 10.62 -3.45
CA PRO A 325 -14.86 10.41 -2.97
C PRO A 325 -15.91 10.89 -3.96
N THR A 326 -15.69 12.04 -4.59
CA THR A 326 -16.63 12.62 -5.57
C THR A 326 -16.83 11.77 -6.82
N LYS A 327 -15.95 10.78 -7.07
CA LYS A 327 -16.04 9.87 -8.22
C LYS A 327 -16.31 8.42 -7.82
N ASN A 328 -16.38 8.11 -6.53
CA ASN A 328 -16.45 6.75 -6.03
C ASN A 328 -15.33 5.83 -6.59
N GLN A 329 -14.11 6.37 -6.66
CA GLN A 329 -12.97 5.73 -7.31
C GLN A 329 -11.72 5.78 -6.42
N ILE A 330 -10.90 4.71 -6.54
CA ILE A 330 -9.55 4.66 -5.99
C ILE A 330 -8.58 4.54 -7.16
N GLU A 331 -7.82 5.59 -7.43
CA GLU A 331 -6.73 5.53 -8.41
C GLU A 331 -5.52 4.87 -7.76
N VAL A 332 -5.07 3.77 -8.33
CA VAL A 332 -3.90 3.02 -7.88
C VAL A 332 -2.75 3.27 -8.84
N ARG A 333 -1.62 3.73 -8.29
CA ARG A 333 -0.38 4.00 -9.04
C ARG A 333 0.79 3.36 -8.31
N THR A 334 1.76 2.85 -9.07
CA THR A 334 3.04 2.45 -8.53
C THR A 334 4.06 3.56 -8.81
N TRP A 335 4.60 4.12 -7.75
CA TRP A 335 5.57 5.22 -7.81
C TRP A 335 6.94 4.73 -7.35
N ASP A 336 7.95 4.94 -8.18
CA ASP A 336 9.34 4.63 -7.84
C ASP A 336 10.05 5.91 -7.35
N PRO A 337 10.24 6.07 -6.02
CA PRO A 337 10.95 7.23 -5.49
C PRO A 337 12.44 7.30 -5.87
N LEU A 338 13.09 6.14 -6.14
CA LEU A 338 14.48 6.11 -6.53
C LEU A 338 14.69 6.67 -7.95
N GLN A 339 13.75 6.40 -8.85
CA GLN A 339 13.77 6.89 -10.22
C GLN A 339 13.03 8.22 -10.39
N GLY A 340 12.21 8.61 -9.40
CA GLY A 340 11.34 9.78 -9.53
C GLY A 340 10.30 9.61 -10.65
N ALA A 341 9.79 8.40 -10.88
CA ALA A 341 8.93 8.06 -12.01
C ALA A 341 7.82 7.07 -11.63
N LEU A 342 6.77 7.03 -12.47
CA LEU A 342 5.78 5.95 -12.40
C LEU A 342 6.40 4.65 -12.90
N CYS A 343 6.27 3.59 -12.12
CA CYS A 343 6.52 2.23 -12.59
C CYS A 343 5.35 1.80 -13.48
N GLU A 344 5.60 1.63 -14.77
CA GLU A 344 4.59 1.21 -15.75
C GLU A 344 4.88 -0.19 -16.31
N SER A 345 6.04 -0.73 -16.04
CA SER A 345 6.43 -2.11 -16.33
C SER A 345 7.61 -2.52 -15.46
N THR A 346 7.76 -3.83 -15.23
CA THR A 346 8.91 -4.41 -14.56
C THR A 346 9.52 -5.53 -15.42
N ARG A 347 10.60 -6.13 -14.93
CA ARG A 347 11.16 -7.33 -15.59
C ARG A 347 10.12 -8.45 -15.73
N PHE A 348 9.27 -8.65 -14.73
CA PHE A 348 8.33 -9.78 -14.66
C PHE A 348 6.92 -9.42 -15.09
N VAL A 349 6.50 -8.19 -14.91
CA VAL A 349 5.14 -7.72 -15.23
C VAL A 349 5.23 -6.59 -16.25
N LYS A 350 4.91 -6.90 -17.49
CA LYS A 350 4.96 -5.95 -18.61
C LYS A 350 3.66 -5.18 -18.79
N ASP A 351 2.56 -5.73 -18.30
CA ASP A 351 1.24 -5.13 -18.41
C ASP A 351 1.10 -3.91 -17.50
N ARG A 352 1.04 -2.73 -18.11
CA ARG A 352 0.86 -1.45 -17.45
C ARG A 352 -0.38 -1.44 -16.54
N SER A 353 -1.43 -2.15 -16.91
CA SER A 353 -2.68 -2.20 -16.14
C SER A 353 -2.54 -2.86 -14.77
N GLN A 354 -1.45 -3.58 -14.51
CA GLN A 354 -1.13 -4.10 -13.18
C GLN A 354 -0.43 -3.07 -12.28
N HIS A 355 0.12 -2.01 -12.86
CA HIS A 355 0.87 -0.97 -12.17
C HIS A 355 0.06 0.31 -11.97
N ARG A 356 -0.86 0.58 -12.89
CA ARG A 356 -1.73 1.76 -12.88
C ARG A 356 -3.15 1.37 -13.29
N PHE A 357 -4.11 1.56 -12.39
CA PHE A 357 -5.51 1.21 -12.62
C PHE A 357 -6.42 1.98 -11.66
N THR A 358 -7.74 1.89 -11.90
CA THR A 358 -8.77 2.46 -11.05
C THR A 358 -9.65 1.35 -10.50
N LEU A 359 -9.99 1.44 -9.23
CA LEU A 359 -10.99 0.59 -8.56
C LEU A 359 -12.26 1.41 -8.37
N SER A 360 -13.41 0.80 -8.61
CA SER A 360 -14.70 1.37 -8.22
C SER A 360 -14.96 1.01 -6.76
N TYR A 361 -15.28 2.01 -5.94
CA TYR A 361 -15.61 1.83 -4.53
C TYR A 361 -16.57 2.92 -4.08
N GLU A 362 -17.75 2.54 -3.59
CA GLU A 362 -18.75 3.49 -3.10
C GLU A 362 -18.29 4.20 -1.84
N MET A 363 -18.17 5.51 -1.91
CA MET A 363 -17.67 6.37 -0.83
C MET A 363 -18.72 7.36 -0.34
N SER A 364 -19.81 7.58 -1.06
CA SER A 364 -20.90 8.42 -0.60
C SER A 364 -21.52 7.82 0.68
N ASP A 365 -21.96 8.69 1.57
CA ASP A 365 -22.79 8.25 2.70
C ASP A 365 -24.21 8.04 2.16
N PRO A 366 -24.77 6.80 2.25
CA PRO A 366 -26.15 6.55 1.78
C PRO A 366 -27.18 7.51 2.37
N ARG A 367 -26.91 8.05 3.57
CA ARG A 367 -27.81 8.98 4.27
C ARG A 367 -27.79 10.40 3.70
N GLN A 368 -26.84 10.77 2.84
CA GLN A 368 -26.80 12.07 2.19
C GLN A 368 -27.65 12.13 0.92
N ASN A 369 -28.11 10.99 0.40
CA ASN A 369 -28.96 10.90 -0.79
C ASN A 369 -30.47 10.91 -0.46
N GLU A 370 -30.87 11.00 0.82
CA GLU A 370 -32.26 11.05 1.29
C GLU A 370 -32.72 12.48 1.68
N GLN A 371 -31.96 13.49 1.32
CA GLN A 371 -32.33 14.92 1.43
C GLN A 371 -32.57 15.48 0.00
#